data_dfc6e259a8066f747c9fd38624f43a18
#
_entry.id   dfc6e259a8066f747c9fd38624f43a18
#
_cell.length_a   1.000
_cell.length_b   1.000
_cell.length_c   1.000
_cell.angle_alpha   90.00
_cell.angle_beta   90.00
_cell.angle_gamma   90.00
#
_symmetry.space_group_name_H-M   'P 1'
#
loop_
_entity.id
_entity.type
_entity.pdbx_description
1 polymer ?
#
loop_
_entity_poly.entity_id
_entity_poly.type
_entity_poly.pdbx_seq_one_letter_code
_entity_poly.pdbx_strand_id
1 'polypeptide(L)'
;MKFFFITRAFSPLANEKSLILEKTRQALLRRPDVEEVLSPHEADVLLIQEEFSYKDFRYIDVLLSDPIVSKYLAKVFTLNFDDCATGLLRGLYANIPKSRLNFKLHAVVPYTEYFNEQVFLPMPAVGAPVYLATWRGNSSSNRTRPKLVATLQHPDCKIELTDSWLNHSLSEKEEYVQLLLSGKFSLCPAGLAHSSFRIYESLALGRCPVIIADDYAAPMGPDWSEFALFYPESRLSGLHDFLKHHEPTFEQRGRKARQVWNDFFRAEILHDYYADSLISLVKASATGFSVEAELKRWRSNAFYWSNNWTLGQRVANRLVMYWQKLS
;
A
#
# COMPACT_ATOMS: atom_id res chain seq x y z
N MET A 1 -0.54 -16.00 -22.20
CA MET A 1 0.37 -14.93 -21.71
C MET A 1 1.55 -15.63 -21.02
N LYS A 2 2.76 -15.34 -21.46
CA LYS A 2 3.98 -16.01 -21.01
C LYS A 2 4.69 -15.18 -19.96
N PHE A 3 4.90 -15.76 -18.79
CA PHE A 3 5.60 -15.13 -17.68
C PHE A 3 6.99 -15.71 -17.44
N PHE A 4 7.95 -14.86 -17.17
CA PHE A 4 9.23 -15.20 -16.60
C PHE A 4 9.36 -14.55 -15.21
N PHE A 5 9.60 -15.34 -14.16
CA PHE A 5 9.68 -14.85 -12.80
C PHE A 5 11.14 -14.64 -12.38
N ILE A 6 11.49 -13.44 -12.00
CA ILE A 6 12.82 -13.13 -11.47
C ILE A 6 12.76 -13.30 -9.96
N THR A 7 13.13 -14.48 -9.47
CA THR A 7 13.01 -14.88 -8.06
C THR A 7 14.17 -14.44 -7.18
N ARG A 8 15.24 -13.87 -7.77
CA ARG A 8 16.32 -13.28 -6.98
C ARG A 8 15.86 -11.98 -6.36
N ALA A 9 16.32 -11.71 -5.15
CA ALA A 9 16.04 -10.45 -4.49
C ALA A 9 16.61 -9.28 -5.31
N PHE A 10 15.78 -8.27 -5.51
CA PHE A 10 16.16 -6.98 -6.11
C PHE A 10 16.58 -5.96 -5.05
N SER A 11 16.80 -6.41 -3.81
CA SER A 11 17.30 -5.61 -2.71
C SER A 11 18.65 -6.12 -2.24
N PRO A 12 19.64 -5.26 -1.97
CA PRO A 12 20.88 -5.68 -1.31
C PRO A 12 20.66 -6.21 0.13
N LEU A 13 19.46 -6.06 0.69
CA LEU A 13 19.11 -6.47 2.04
C LEU A 13 18.27 -7.76 2.09
N ALA A 14 17.73 -8.24 0.99
CA ALA A 14 16.85 -9.40 0.98
C ALA A 14 17.63 -10.69 0.75
N ASN A 15 17.66 -11.54 1.76
CA ASN A 15 18.26 -12.89 1.70
C ASN A 15 17.24 -14.01 1.45
N GLU A 16 15.94 -13.71 1.34
CA GLU A 16 14.88 -14.72 1.25
C GLU A 16 14.06 -14.59 -0.04
N LYS A 17 13.58 -15.73 -0.53
CA LYS A 17 12.60 -15.76 -1.62
C LYS A 17 11.33 -15.07 -1.15
N SER A 18 10.87 -14.09 -1.91
CA SER A 18 9.63 -13.40 -1.56
C SER A 18 8.44 -14.36 -1.60
N LEU A 19 7.79 -14.48 -0.45
CA LEU A 19 6.56 -15.27 -0.31
C LEU A 19 5.42 -14.68 -1.16
N ILE A 20 5.36 -13.35 -1.30
CA ILE A 20 4.32 -12.66 -2.08
C ILE A 20 4.48 -12.99 -3.57
N LEU A 21 5.71 -12.90 -4.09
CA LEU A 21 5.98 -13.24 -5.49
C LEU A 21 5.61 -14.71 -5.76
N GLU A 22 6.01 -15.64 -4.88
CA GLU A 22 5.73 -17.07 -5.07
C GLU A 22 4.21 -17.37 -5.02
N LYS A 23 3.49 -16.82 -4.06
CA LYS A 23 2.02 -17.02 -3.99
C LYS A 23 1.31 -16.37 -5.18
N THR A 24 1.77 -15.20 -5.64
CA THR A 24 1.21 -14.54 -6.82
C THR A 24 1.53 -15.33 -8.09
N ARG A 25 2.76 -15.91 -8.20
CA ARG A 25 3.12 -16.82 -9.28
C ARG A 25 2.18 -18.01 -9.32
N GLN A 26 1.93 -18.68 -8.19
CA GLN A 26 0.99 -19.79 -8.10
C GLN A 26 -0.44 -19.38 -8.52
N ALA A 27 -0.88 -18.20 -8.13
CA ALA A 27 -2.18 -17.67 -8.54
C ALA A 27 -2.25 -17.40 -10.05
N LEU A 28 -1.20 -16.83 -10.64
CA LEU A 28 -1.09 -16.62 -12.09
C LEU A 28 -1.15 -17.94 -12.87
N LEU A 29 -0.40 -18.95 -12.42
CA LEU A 29 -0.34 -20.25 -13.08
C LEU A 29 -1.64 -21.07 -12.98
N ARG A 30 -2.57 -20.69 -12.12
CA ARG A 30 -3.94 -21.26 -12.13
C ARG A 30 -4.82 -20.68 -13.26
N ARG A 31 -4.41 -19.63 -13.95
CA ARG A 31 -5.16 -19.03 -15.05
C ARG A 31 -4.90 -19.82 -16.35
N PRO A 32 -5.95 -20.23 -17.09
CA PRO A 32 -5.80 -21.13 -18.26
C PRO A 32 -4.93 -20.54 -19.38
N ASP A 33 -4.91 -19.21 -19.49
CA ASP A 33 -4.15 -18.49 -20.51
C ASP A 33 -2.77 -18.02 -20.06
N VAL A 34 -2.28 -18.50 -18.91
CA VAL A 34 -0.98 -18.14 -18.35
C VAL A 34 -0.06 -19.34 -18.31
N GLU A 35 1.14 -19.18 -18.80
CA GLU A 35 2.20 -20.17 -18.74
C GLU A 35 3.52 -19.54 -18.26
N GLU A 36 4.32 -20.32 -17.55
CA GLU A 36 5.67 -19.95 -17.18
C GLU A 36 6.66 -20.40 -18.24
N VAL A 37 7.59 -19.52 -18.59
CA VAL A 37 8.70 -19.84 -19.49
C VAL A 37 10.05 -19.77 -18.76
N LEU A 38 11.01 -20.55 -19.23
CA LEU A 38 12.34 -20.64 -18.61
C LEU A 38 13.33 -19.59 -19.17
N SER A 39 12.97 -18.94 -20.28
CA SER A 39 13.80 -17.93 -20.91
C SER A 39 13.12 -16.56 -20.90
N PRO A 40 13.81 -15.50 -20.43
CA PRO A 40 13.23 -14.13 -20.47
C PRO A 40 12.97 -13.65 -21.92
N HIS A 41 13.61 -14.24 -22.92
CA HIS A 41 13.37 -13.92 -24.33
C HIS A 41 11.95 -14.32 -24.77
N GLU A 42 11.48 -15.49 -24.31
CA GLU A 42 10.18 -16.04 -24.69
C GLU A 42 8.99 -15.41 -23.93
N ALA A 43 9.28 -14.71 -22.85
CA ALA A 43 8.26 -14.11 -22.00
C ALA A 43 7.59 -12.90 -22.64
N ASP A 44 6.29 -12.74 -22.40
CA ASP A 44 5.54 -11.50 -22.61
C ASP A 44 5.75 -10.54 -21.43
N VAL A 45 5.88 -11.10 -20.23
CA VAL A 45 6.01 -10.38 -18.96
C VAL A 45 7.15 -10.95 -18.13
N LEU A 46 8.05 -10.09 -17.65
CA LEU A 46 9.05 -10.39 -16.65
C LEU A 46 8.57 -9.81 -15.32
N LEU A 47 8.26 -10.66 -14.34
CA LEU A 47 7.76 -10.22 -13.05
C LEU A 47 8.86 -10.25 -12.00
N ILE A 48 9.09 -9.11 -11.34
CA ILE A 48 9.99 -8.98 -10.21
C ILE A 48 9.22 -8.55 -8.96
N GLN A 49 9.79 -8.78 -7.79
CA GLN A 49 9.37 -8.08 -6.58
C GLN A 49 10.42 -7.05 -6.20
N GLU A 50 9.97 -5.81 -6.01
CA GLU A 50 10.79 -4.75 -5.45
C GLU A 50 10.56 -4.71 -3.94
N GLU A 51 11.64 -4.82 -3.17
CA GLU A 51 11.61 -4.79 -1.70
C GLU A 51 12.34 -3.54 -1.17
N PHE A 52 12.43 -2.51 -1.94
CA PHE A 52 13.31 -1.41 -1.65
C PHE A 52 12.55 -0.10 -1.58
N SER A 53 12.82 0.66 -0.53
CA SER A 53 12.28 1.99 -0.29
C SER A 53 12.97 3.04 -1.16
N TYR A 54 12.27 3.53 -2.17
CA TYR A 54 12.92 4.41 -3.15
C TYR A 54 12.57 5.85 -3.08
N LYS A 55 13.28 6.46 -2.22
CA LYS A 55 13.48 7.91 -2.25
C LYS A 55 14.82 8.28 -2.93
N ASP A 56 15.56 7.29 -3.44
CA ASP A 56 16.91 7.48 -3.98
C ASP A 56 16.97 7.22 -5.49
N PHE A 57 17.42 8.20 -6.25
CA PHE A 57 17.61 8.08 -7.70
C PHE A 57 18.67 7.06 -8.12
N ARG A 58 19.57 6.67 -7.22
CA ARG A 58 20.54 5.59 -7.48
C ARG A 58 19.85 4.26 -7.78
N TYR A 59 18.63 4.10 -7.37
CA TYR A 59 17.86 2.91 -7.69
C TYR A 59 17.59 2.74 -9.18
N ILE A 60 17.44 3.82 -9.91
CA ILE A 60 17.34 3.76 -11.38
C ILE A 60 18.58 3.05 -11.92
N ASP A 61 19.75 3.39 -11.40
CA ASP A 61 21.01 2.77 -11.85
C ASP A 61 21.12 1.32 -11.36
N VAL A 62 20.62 1.00 -10.16
CA VAL A 62 20.53 -0.38 -9.67
C VAL A 62 19.62 -1.23 -10.58
N LEU A 63 18.43 -0.75 -10.92
CA LEU A 63 17.53 -1.45 -11.85
C LEU A 63 18.16 -1.65 -13.22
N LEU A 64 18.81 -0.61 -13.76
CA LEU A 64 19.42 -0.66 -15.09
C LEU A 64 20.75 -1.41 -15.12
N SER A 65 21.40 -1.64 -14.00
CA SER A 65 22.60 -2.49 -13.91
C SER A 65 22.29 -3.98 -14.01
N ASP A 66 21.04 -4.37 -13.73
CA ASP A 66 20.62 -5.75 -13.93
C ASP A 66 20.51 -6.10 -15.42
N PRO A 67 21.24 -7.11 -15.91
CA PRO A 67 21.31 -7.40 -17.34
C PRO A 67 19.99 -7.90 -17.93
N ILE A 68 19.12 -8.52 -17.13
CA ILE A 68 17.79 -8.95 -17.59
C ILE A 68 16.84 -7.75 -17.62
N VAL A 69 16.79 -6.98 -16.53
CA VAL A 69 15.91 -5.79 -16.48
C VAL A 69 16.26 -4.79 -17.55
N SER A 70 17.53 -4.44 -17.71
CA SER A 70 17.95 -3.45 -18.71
C SER A 70 17.67 -3.91 -20.14
N LYS A 71 17.90 -5.20 -20.44
CA LYS A 71 17.67 -5.75 -21.78
C LYS A 71 16.19 -5.87 -22.13
N TYR A 72 15.34 -6.18 -21.15
CA TYR A 72 13.92 -6.45 -21.37
C TYR A 72 12.99 -5.46 -20.66
N LEU A 73 13.43 -4.24 -20.40
CA LEU A 73 12.70 -3.23 -19.63
C LEU A 73 11.25 -3.02 -20.11
N ALA A 74 11.02 -3.14 -21.43
CA ALA A 74 9.69 -3.07 -22.03
C ALA A 74 8.75 -4.23 -21.60
N LYS A 75 9.26 -5.29 -21.00
CA LYS A 75 8.48 -6.45 -20.52
C LYS A 75 8.47 -6.56 -19.00
N VAL A 76 9.21 -5.69 -18.30
CA VAL A 76 9.33 -5.78 -16.82
C VAL A 76 8.13 -5.16 -16.14
N PHE A 77 7.58 -5.93 -15.21
CA PHE A 77 6.55 -5.54 -14.27
C PHE A 77 6.98 -5.86 -12.83
N THR A 78 6.47 -5.12 -11.88
CA THR A 78 6.83 -5.28 -10.46
C THR A 78 5.64 -5.60 -9.56
N LEU A 79 5.92 -6.28 -8.46
CA LEU A 79 5.15 -6.27 -7.23
C LEU A 79 5.90 -5.38 -6.24
N ASN A 80 5.31 -4.26 -5.83
CA ASN A 80 5.95 -3.30 -4.92
C ASN A 80 5.06 -3.05 -3.71
N PHE A 81 5.53 -3.52 -2.54
CA PHE A 81 4.86 -3.39 -1.26
C PHE A 81 5.56 -2.40 -0.32
N ASP A 82 6.54 -1.68 -0.84
CA ASP A 82 7.30 -0.71 -0.06
C ASP A 82 6.49 0.53 0.30
N ASP A 83 6.71 1.05 1.51
CA ASP A 83 6.09 2.28 2.01
C ASP A 83 6.45 3.54 1.21
N CYS A 84 7.49 3.48 0.40
CA CYS A 84 8.03 4.62 -0.33
C CYS A 84 8.02 4.41 -1.85
N ALA A 85 7.04 3.69 -2.36
CA ALA A 85 6.93 3.39 -3.78
C ALA A 85 7.06 4.65 -4.66
N THR A 86 7.95 4.57 -5.63
CA THR A 86 8.22 5.68 -6.57
C THR A 86 7.41 5.60 -7.85
N GLY A 87 6.86 4.41 -8.17
CA GLY A 87 6.16 4.16 -9.42
C GLY A 87 7.08 4.22 -10.64
N LEU A 88 8.30 3.65 -10.53
CA LEU A 88 9.22 3.54 -11.66
C LEU A 88 8.75 2.51 -12.67
N LEU A 89 8.66 1.26 -12.27
CA LEU A 89 8.24 0.16 -13.13
C LEU A 89 6.72 0.10 -13.25
N ARG A 90 6.25 -0.54 -14.31
CA ARG A 90 4.84 -0.96 -14.41
C ARG A 90 4.59 -2.08 -13.42
N GLY A 91 3.43 -2.08 -12.77
CA GLY A 91 3.13 -3.17 -11.85
C GLY A 91 2.09 -2.86 -10.79
N LEU A 92 2.08 -3.72 -9.78
CA LEU A 92 1.20 -3.63 -8.63
C LEU A 92 1.89 -2.91 -7.49
N TYR A 93 1.18 -1.98 -6.87
CA TYR A 93 1.71 -1.13 -5.81
C TYR A 93 0.76 -1.08 -4.62
N ALA A 94 1.26 -1.40 -3.42
CA ALA A 94 0.50 -1.25 -2.20
C ALA A 94 0.47 0.20 -1.68
N ASN A 95 1.52 0.97 -1.96
CA ASN A 95 1.75 2.30 -1.36
C ASN A 95 2.15 3.39 -2.36
N ILE A 96 1.74 3.28 -3.62
CA ILE A 96 1.97 4.37 -4.56
C ILE A 96 1.08 5.58 -4.22
N PRO A 97 1.64 6.79 -4.09
CA PRO A 97 0.84 8.00 -3.89
C PRO A 97 -0.12 8.24 -5.06
N LYS A 98 -1.35 8.67 -4.78
CA LYS A 98 -2.37 9.00 -5.80
C LYS A 98 -1.85 10.03 -6.81
N SER A 99 -1.08 11.01 -6.34
CA SER A 99 -0.46 12.04 -7.17
C SER A 99 0.56 11.51 -8.19
N ARG A 100 1.02 10.25 -8.02
CA ARG A 100 1.95 9.57 -8.94
C ARG A 100 1.33 8.45 -9.73
N LEU A 101 0.09 8.11 -9.42
CA LEU A 101 -0.59 7.01 -10.03
C LEU A 101 -0.88 7.29 -11.50
N ASN A 102 -0.43 6.38 -12.35
CA ASN A 102 -0.82 6.33 -13.75
C ASN A 102 -1.44 4.97 -14.01
N PHE A 103 -2.74 4.92 -14.19
CA PHE A 103 -3.52 3.69 -14.40
C PHE A 103 -3.13 2.87 -15.64
N LYS A 104 -2.37 3.46 -16.57
CA LYS A 104 -1.78 2.72 -17.70
C LYS A 104 -0.50 1.96 -17.31
N LEU A 105 0.13 2.34 -16.20
CA LEU A 105 1.40 1.79 -15.74
C LEU A 105 1.30 1.08 -14.40
N HIS A 106 0.36 1.50 -13.54
CA HIS A 106 0.28 1.07 -12.15
C HIS A 106 -1.12 0.61 -11.81
N ALA A 107 -1.23 -0.48 -11.06
CA ALA A 107 -2.44 -0.89 -10.37
C ALA A 107 -2.19 -0.88 -8.86
N VAL A 108 -3.18 -0.37 -8.12
CA VAL A 108 -3.10 -0.31 -6.66
C VAL A 108 -3.66 -1.60 -6.07
N VAL A 109 -2.93 -2.15 -5.12
CA VAL A 109 -3.29 -3.37 -4.38
C VAL A 109 -3.29 -3.11 -2.87
N PRO A 110 -3.98 -3.93 -2.06
CA PRO A 110 -4.02 -3.73 -0.62
C PRO A 110 -2.65 -3.92 0.03
N TYR A 111 -2.37 -3.11 1.06
CA TYR A 111 -1.18 -3.23 1.89
C TYR A 111 -1.44 -4.18 3.06
N THR A 112 -0.94 -5.41 2.94
CA THR A 112 -1.29 -6.52 3.83
C THR A 112 -0.09 -7.22 4.48
N GLU A 113 1.13 -6.68 4.35
CA GLU A 113 2.35 -7.36 4.82
C GLU A 113 2.49 -7.47 6.33
N TYR A 114 1.98 -6.52 7.09
CA TYR A 114 2.21 -6.39 8.54
C TYR A 114 0.93 -6.49 9.36
N PHE A 115 0.02 -7.35 8.95
CA PHE A 115 -1.21 -7.56 9.67
C PHE A 115 -0.99 -8.09 11.09
N ASN A 116 -1.81 -7.61 12.00
CA ASN A 116 -2.00 -8.25 13.27
C ASN A 116 -2.81 -9.54 13.08
N GLU A 117 -2.19 -10.69 13.29
CA GLU A 117 -2.80 -12.02 13.09
C GLU A 117 -4.06 -12.21 13.93
N GLN A 118 -4.15 -11.53 15.09
CA GLN A 118 -5.32 -11.59 15.97
C GLN A 118 -6.60 -11.05 15.31
N VAL A 119 -6.46 -10.24 14.25
CA VAL A 119 -7.60 -9.74 13.45
C VAL A 119 -8.37 -10.88 12.76
N PHE A 120 -7.71 -12.01 12.48
CA PHE A 120 -8.29 -13.15 11.76
C PHE A 120 -8.82 -14.26 12.66
N LEU A 121 -8.55 -14.20 13.95
CA LEU A 121 -9.05 -15.21 14.88
C LEU A 121 -10.57 -15.08 15.08
N PRO A 122 -11.25 -16.19 15.38
CA PRO A 122 -12.64 -16.15 15.78
C PRO A 122 -12.82 -15.23 16.98
N MET A 123 -13.56 -14.15 16.79
CA MET A 123 -13.78 -13.16 17.83
C MET A 123 -14.88 -13.62 18.79
N PRO A 124 -14.71 -13.45 20.10
CA PRO A 124 -15.84 -13.58 21.03
C PRO A 124 -16.93 -12.56 20.63
N ALA A 125 -18.18 -12.86 20.97
CA ALA A 125 -19.27 -11.92 20.73
C ALA A 125 -18.92 -10.57 21.36
N VAL A 126 -18.71 -9.57 20.52
CA VAL A 126 -18.36 -8.22 20.97
C VAL A 126 -19.65 -7.44 21.18
N GLY A 127 -19.77 -6.76 22.31
CA GLY A 127 -20.89 -5.85 22.59
C GLY A 127 -20.97 -4.70 21.56
N ALA A 128 -22.01 -3.89 21.66
CA ALA A 128 -22.13 -2.70 20.83
C ALA A 128 -20.91 -1.76 21.03
N PRO A 129 -20.41 -1.10 19.94
CA PRO A 129 -19.31 -0.15 20.06
C PRO A 129 -19.65 0.97 21.06
N VAL A 130 -18.74 1.26 21.96
CA VAL A 130 -18.90 2.29 23.02
C VAL A 130 -18.31 3.63 22.63
N TYR A 131 -17.32 3.66 21.71
CA TYR A 131 -16.67 4.87 21.24
C TYR A 131 -17.17 5.26 19.85
N LEU A 132 -17.25 6.57 19.59
CA LEU A 132 -17.49 7.10 18.26
C LEU A 132 -16.35 6.72 17.32
N ALA A 133 -15.10 6.91 17.75
CA ALA A 133 -13.93 6.53 16.97
C ALA A 133 -12.78 6.04 17.84
N THR A 134 -11.95 5.17 17.25
CA THR A 134 -10.77 4.64 17.91
C THR A 134 -9.52 4.76 17.02
N TRP A 135 -8.38 4.93 17.66
CA TRP A 135 -7.06 4.84 17.04
C TRP A 135 -6.00 4.45 18.07
N ARG A 136 -5.08 3.57 17.68
CA ARG A 136 -3.87 3.26 18.46
C ARG A 136 -2.68 3.20 17.52
N GLY A 137 -1.58 3.84 17.86
CA GLY A 137 -0.36 3.76 17.06
C GLY A 137 0.72 4.76 17.43
N ASN A 138 1.84 4.68 16.73
CA ASN A 138 2.96 5.59 16.90
C ASN A 138 2.71 6.92 16.18
N SER A 139 3.01 8.03 16.84
CA SER A 139 2.79 9.39 16.31
C SER A 139 3.94 9.93 15.46
N SER A 140 5.13 9.30 15.48
CA SER A 140 6.34 9.86 14.85
C SER A 140 6.41 9.69 13.34
N SER A 141 5.64 8.76 12.78
CA SER A 141 5.76 8.38 11.37
C SER A 141 5.21 9.40 10.37
N ASN A 142 4.30 10.29 10.80
CA ASN A 142 3.68 11.31 9.95
C ASN A 142 3.22 12.51 10.78
N ARG A 143 3.20 13.70 10.16
CA ARG A 143 2.76 14.96 10.82
C ARG A 143 1.28 14.99 11.17
N THR A 144 0.45 14.20 10.49
CA THR A 144 -1.00 14.11 10.71
C THR A 144 -1.32 13.45 12.03
N ARG A 145 -0.54 12.44 12.45
CA ARG A 145 -0.80 11.68 13.68
C ARG A 145 -0.69 12.50 14.97
N PRO A 146 0.38 13.25 15.24
CA PRO A 146 0.42 14.10 16.45
C PRO A 146 -0.66 15.18 16.42
N LYS A 147 -1.04 15.72 15.26
CA LYS A 147 -2.16 16.65 15.14
C LYS A 147 -3.49 15.98 15.45
N LEU A 148 -3.73 14.78 14.95
CA LEU A 148 -4.91 13.98 15.27
C LEU A 148 -5.04 13.76 16.78
N VAL A 149 -3.95 13.32 17.44
CA VAL A 149 -3.91 13.12 18.88
C VAL A 149 -4.23 14.41 19.65
N ALA A 150 -3.66 15.54 19.23
CA ALA A 150 -3.89 16.82 19.89
C ALA A 150 -5.31 17.37 19.67
N THR A 151 -5.91 17.06 18.53
CA THR A 151 -7.21 17.67 18.12
C THR A 151 -8.40 16.84 18.59
N LEU A 152 -8.29 15.49 18.56
CA LEU A 152 -9.41 14.60 18.84
C LEU A 152 -9.43 14.16 20.32
N GLN A 153 -9.55 15.13 21.23
CA GLN A 153 -9.63 14.93 22.69
C GLN A 153 -11.09 14.98 23.15
N HIS A 154 -11.90 13.98 22.74
CA HIS A 154 -13.31 13.88 23.09
C HIS A 154 -13.56 12.62 23.91
N PRO A 155 -14.46 12.65 24.93
CA PRO A 155 -14.74 11.49 25.79
C PRO A 155 -15.28 10.27 25.04
N ASP A 156 -15.94 10.48 23.91
CA ASP A 156 -16.47 9.44 23.03
C ASP A 156 -15.47 8.95 21.99
N CYS A 157 -14.22 9.40 22.03
CA CYS A 157 -13.13 8.95 21.17
C CYS A 157 -12.01 8.34 22.01
N LYS A 158 -11.50 7.18 21.60
CA LYS A 158 -10.40 6.49 22.29
C LYS A 158 -9.16 6.52 21.43
N ILE A 159 -8.21 7.39 21.80
CA ILE A 159 -6.96 7.61 21.07
C ILE A 159 -5.79 7.16 21.96
N GLU A 160 -5.00 6.18 21.51
CA GLU A 160 -3.90 5.60 22.26
C GLU A 160 -2.58 5.74 21.49
N LEU A 161 -1.54 6.16 22.19
CA LEU A 161 -0.17 6.22 21.64
C LEU A 161 0.60 4.95 21.99
N THR A 162 1.44 4.51 21.06
CA THR A 162 2.41 3.44 21.27
C THR A 162 3.83 3.94 21.01
N ASP A 163 4.80 3.41 21.75
CA ASP A 163 6.21 3.75 21.58
C ASP A 163 6.82 3.03 20.36
N SER A 164 6.31 1.85 20.04
CA SER A 164 6.74 1.02 18.89
C SER A 164 5.62 0.90 17.86
N TRP A 165 5.98 0.54 16.63
CA TRP A 165 5.02 0.27 15.56
C TRP A 165 4.97 -1.22 15.14
N LEU A 166 5.97 -2.04 15.50
CA LEU A 166 6.02 -3.47 15.14
C LEU A 166 6.15 -4.43 16.33
N ASN A 167 6.91 -4.06 17.34
CA ASN A 167 7.24 -4.97 18.44
C ASN A 167 6.16 -4.92 19.51
N HIS A 168 5.06 -5.65 19.28
CA HIS A 168 3.95 -5.75 20.21
C HIS A 168 3.85 -7.18 20.76
N SER A 169 3.63 -7.29 22.07
CA SER A 169 3.30 -8.56 22.73
C SER A 169 1.95 -9.09 22.23
N LEU A 170 1.68 -10.36 22.48
CA LEU A 170 0.39 -10.96 22.14
C LEU A 170 -0.77 -10.20 22.81
N SER A 171 -0.64 -9.85 24.09
CA SER A 171 -1.66 -9.06 24.81
C SER A 171 -1.94 -7.71 24.16
N GLU A 172 -0.89 -6.98 23.75
CA GLU A 172 -1.05 -5.70 23.06
C GLU A 172 -1.73 -5.85 21.68
N LYS A 173 -1.46 -6.94 20.98
CA LYS A 173 -2.12 -7.28 19.71
C LYS A 173 -3.61 -7.59 19.92
N GLU A 174 -3.96 -8.32 20.98
CA GLU A 174 -5.34 -8.61 21.35
C GLU A 174 -6.08 -7.33 21.80
N GLU A 175 -5.47 -6.53 22.66
CA GLU A 175 -6.00 -5.23 23.10
C GLU A 175 -6.26 -4.28 21.93
N TYR A 176 -5.36 -4.27 20.94
CA TYR A 176 -5.54 -3.48 19.72
C TYR A 176 -6.80 -3.90 18.96
N VAL A 177 -7.05 -5.20 18.81
CA VAL A 177 -8.25 -5.72 18.16
C VAL A 177 -9.51 -5.35 18.95
N GLN A 178 -9.48 -5.48 20.29
CA GLN A 178 -10.59 -5.08 21.15
C GLN A 178 -10.86 -3.57 21.04
N LEU A 179 -9.81 -2.75 20.99
CA LEU A 179 -9.94 -1.32 20.79
C LEU A 179 -10.62 -1.00 19.45
N LEU A 180 -10.19 -1.61 18.34
CA LEU A 180 -10.83 -1.41 17.03
C LEU A 180 -12.31 -1.79 17.07
N LEU A 181 -12.65 -2.89 17.72
CA LEU A 181 -14.03 -3.38 17.86
C LEU A 181 -14.89 -2.52 18.79
N SER A 182 -14.30 -1.79 19.72
CA SER A 182 -15.01 -0.88 20.62
C SER A 182 -15.40 0.45 19.95
N GLY A 183 -14.87 0.75 18.75
CA GLY A 183 -15.17 1.95 17.98
C GLY A 183 -16.20 1.74 16.88
N LYS A 184 -17.07 2.74 16.63
CA LYS A 184 -17.94 2.79 15.46
C LYS A 184 -17.12 3.03 14.20
N PHE A 185 -16.13 3.92 14.30
CA PHE A 185 -15.19 4.28 13.23
C PHE A 185 -13.76 3.92 13.63
N SER A 186 -13.00 3.35 12.70
CA SER A 186 -11.57 3.13 12.83
C SER A 186 -10.80 4.22 12.10
N LEU A 187 -10.05 5.05 12.83
CA LEU A 187 -9.26 6.12 12.21
C LEU A 187 -8.00 5.55 11.56
N CYS A 188 -7.80 5.89 10.31
CA CYS A 188 -6.69 5.42 9.48
C CYS A 188 -5.85 6.59 8.95
N PRO A 189 -5.13 7.32 9.82
CA PRO A 189 -4.24 8.39 9.39
C PRO A 189 -3.03 7.84 8.65
N ALA A 190 -2.54 8.58 7.65
CA ALA A 190 -1.32 8.27 6.95
C ALA A 190 -0.17 7.93 7.91
N GLY A 191 0.65 6.98 7.52
CA GLY A 191 1.91 6.62 8.18
C GLY A 191 3.12 7.17 7.42
N LEU A 192 4.16 6.38 7.26
CA LEU A 192 5.26 6.70 6.33
C LEU A 192 4.73 6.76 4.89
N ALA A 193 3.81 5.87 4.56
CA ALA A 193 3.04 5.88 3.33
C ALA A 193 1.61 6.37 3.55
N HIS A 194 0.90 6.61 2.44
CA HIS A 194 -0.50 7.04 2.46
C HIS A 194 -1.46 5.87 2.68
N SER A 195 -1.07 4.64 2.32
CA SER A 195 -1.79 3.42 2.68
C SER A 195 -1.37 2.94 4.08
N SER A 196 -2.29 2.29 4.78
CA SER A 196 -2.04 1.72 6.10
C SER A 196 -2.71 0.35 6.18
N PHE A 197 -2.00 -0.65 6.72
CA PHE A 197 -2.59 -1.96 7.00
C PHE A 197 -3.83 -1.87 7.89
N ARG A 198 -3.94 -0.84 8.74
CA ARG A 198 -5.15 -0.59 9.57
C ARG A 198 -6.42 -0.44 8.74
N ILE A 199 -6.35 0.10 7.53
CA ILE A 199 -7.50 0.18 6.63
C ILE A 199 -8.06 -1.23 6.43
N TYR A 200 -7.21 -2.17 6.07
CA TYR A 200 -7.59 -3.55 5.75
C TYR A 200 -7.94 -4.37 6.99
N GLU A 201 -7.27 -4.13 8.13
CA GLU A 201 -7.66 -4.69 9.43
C GLU A 201 -9.07 -4.22 9.83
N SER A 202 -9.40 -2.97 9.58
CA SER A 202 -10.75 -2.43 9.83
C SER A 202 -11.80 -3.13 8.97
N LEU A 203 -11.51 -3.36 7.68
CA LEU A 203 -12.39 -4.13 6.78
C LEU A 203 -12.58 -5.55 7.32
N ALA A 204 -11.49 -6.23 7.69
CA ALA A 204 -11.52 -7.59 8.24
C ALA A 204 -12.34 -7.69 9.53
N LEU A 205 -12.38 -6.64 10.34
CA LEU A 205 -13.16 -6.57 11.58
C LEU A 205 -14.58 -6.01 11.38
N GLY A 206 -14.97 -5.67 10.15
CA GLY A 206 -16.26 -5.08 9.85
C GLY A 206 -16.45 -3.69 10.47
N ARG A 207 -15.38 -2.91 10.54
CA ARG A 207 -15.40 -1.52 11.00
C ARG A 207 -15.27 -0.56 9.81
N CYS A 208 -15.97 0.57 9.88
CA CYS A 208 -15.87 1.62 8.88
C CYS A 208 -14.51 2.34 9.01
N PRO A 209 -13.60 2.22 8.05
CA PRO A 209 -12.35 2.97 8.08
C PRO A 209 -12.59 4.43 7.73
N VAL A 210 -11.99 5.34 8.51
CA VAL A 210 -11.90 6.77 8.20
C VAL A 210 -10.48 7.07 7.73
N ILE A 211 -10.32 7.19 6.43
CA ILE A 211 -9.02 7.38 5.79
C ILE A 211 -8.65 8.86 5.85
N ILE A 212 -7.58 9.16 6.59
CA ILE A 212 -7.04 10.51 6.77
C ILE A 212 -5.66 10.55 6.10
N ALA A 213 -5.70 10.55 4.77
CA ALA A 213 -4.52 10.51 3.91
C ALA A 213 -4.88 11.11 2.55
N ASP A 214 -4.48 12.37 2.33
CA ASP A 214 -4.89 13.14 1.13
C ASP A 214 -4.41 12.51 -0.18
N ASP A 215 -3.28 11.81 -0.14
CA ASP A 215 -2.66 11.17 -1.30
C ASP A 215 -2.85 9.63 -1.34
N TYR A 216 -3.85 9.12 -0.62
CA TYR A 216 -4.19 7.70 -0.65
C TYR A 216 -4.78 7.31 -2.00
N ALA A 217 -4.24 6.24 -2.57
CA ALA A 217 -4.75 5.58 -3.76
C ALA A 217 -5.45 4.28 -3.33
N ALA A 218 -6.73 4.18 -3.64
CA ALA A 218 -7.53 3.01 -3.28
C ALA A 218 -7.36 1.87 -4.30
N PRO A 219 -7.25 0.60 -3.87
CA PRO A 219 -7.34 -0.56 -4.75
C PRO A 219 -8.61 -0.58 -5.59
N MET A 220 -8.48 -1.03 -6.82
CA MET A 220 -9.60 -1.09 -7.77
C MET A 220 -10.54 -2.29 -7.47
N GLY A 221 -11.77 -2.19 -7.92
CA GLY A 221 -12.80 -3.23 -7.81
C GLY A 221 -13.94 -2.80 -6.89
N PRO A 222 -13.73 -2.67 -5.56
CA PRO A 222 -14.79 -2.22 -4.66
C PRO A 222 -15.11 -0.73 -4.82
N ASP A 223 -16.37 -0.36 -4.60
CA ASP A 223 -16.77 1.05 -4.43
C ASP A 223 -16.48 1.50 -2.99
N TRP A 224 -15.36 2.17 -2.81
CA TRP A 224 -14.88 2.65 -1.50
C TRP A 224 -15.84 3.63 -0.81
N SER A 225 -16.68 4.33 -1.55
CA SER A 225 -17.64 5.29 -1.00
C SER A 225 -18.76 4.62 -0.18
N GLU A 226 -19.03 3.33 -0.43
CA GLU A 226 -20.05 2.56 0.27
C GLU A 226 -19.64 2.17 1.71
N PHE A 227 -18.34 2.04 1.99
CA PHE A 227 -17.86 1.49 3.26
C PHE A 227 -16.76 2.30 3.95
N ALA A 228 -16.03 3.16 3.25
CA ALA A 228 -15.00 4.01 3.82
C ALA A 228 -15.44 5.47 3.86
N LEU A 229 -14.87 6.23 4.78
CA LEU A 229 -14.96 7.68 4.81
C LEU A 229 -13.59 8.28 4.53
N PHE A 230 -13.55 9.35 3.74
CA PHE A 230 -12.32 10.08 3.44
C PHE A 230 -12.37 11.44 4.09
N TYR A 231 -11.33 11.79 4.85
CA TYR A 231 -11.27 13.04 5.55
C TYR A 231 -9.92 13.74 5.32
N PRO A 232 -9.91 15.04 4.97
CA PRO A 232 -8.68 15.74 4.60
C PRO A 232 -7.78 15.99 5.82
N GLU A 233 -6.47 15.75 5.65
CA GLU A 233 -5.44 15.93 6.69
C GLU A 233 -5.37 17.36 7.22
N SER A 234 -5.77 18.34 6.41
CA SER A 234 -5.74 19.75 6.76
C SER A 234 -6.90 20.21 7.67
N ARG A 235 -7.95 19.40 7.86
CA ARG A 235 -9.20 19.79 8.54
C ARG A 235 -9.47 19.03 9.84
N LEU A 236 -8.46 18.53 10.53
CA LEU A 236 -8.62 17.66 11.70
C LEU A 236 -9.48 18.26 12.83
N SER A 237 -9.54 19.59 12.97
CA SER A 237 -10.40 20.25 13.95
C SER A 237 -11.90 20.00 13.75
N GLY A 238 -12.35 19.71 12.54
CA GLY A 238 -13.74 19.36 12.23
C GLY A 238 -14.02 17.85 12.19
N LEU A 239 -13.04 17.02 12.52
CA LEU A 239 -13.17 15.55 12.38
C LEU A 239 -14.26 14.98 13.29
N HIS A 240 -14.39 15.47 14.53
CA HIS A 240 -15.41 14.97 15.46
C HIS A 240 -16.84 15.21 14.94
N ASP A 241 -17.13 16.42 14.46
CA ASP A 241 -18.44 16.77 13.90
C ASP A 241 -18.74 15.96 12.64
N PHE A 242 -17.72 15.74 11.80
CA PHE A 242 -17.83 14.89 10.63
C PHE A 242 -18.19 13.44 11.01
N LEU A 243 -17.56 12.87 12.03
CA LEU A 243 -17.86 11.53 12.51
C LEU A 243 -19.28 11.46 13.10
N LYS A 244 -19.71 12.46 13.88
CA LYS A 244 -21.07 12.56 14.40
C LYS A 244 -22.11 12.61 13.30
N HIS A 245 -21.86 13.37 12.24
CA HIS A 245 -22.75 13.41 11.07
C HIS A 245 -22.91 12.04 10.39
N HIS A 246 -21.83 11.25 10.32
CA HIS A 246 -21.84 9.92 9.70
C HIS A 246 -22.20 8.78 10.67
N GLU A 247 -22.34 9.06 11.95
CA GLU A 247 -22.64 8.06 12.98
C GLU A 247 -23.84 7.17 12.65
N PRO A 248 -24.96 7.66 12.11
CA PRO A 248 -26.09 6.79 11.77
C PRO A 248 -25.80 5.71 10.72
N THR A 249 -24.70 5.84 9.96
CA THR A 249 -24.35 4.92 8.85
C THR A 249 -23.27 3.89 9.21
N PHE A 250 -22.71 3.93 10.43
CA PHE A 250 -21.53 3.13 10.78
C PHE A 250 -21.75 1.62 10.64
N GLU A 251 -22.90 1.11 11.03
CA GLU A 251 -23.20 -0.32 10.94
C GLU A 251 -23.31 -0.80 9.49
N GLN A 252 -24.03 -0.06 8.67
CA GLN A 252 -24.17 -0.37 7.24
C GLN A 252 -22.79 -0.39 6.57
N ARG A 253 -21.97 0.64 6.82
CA ARG A 253 -20.61 0.76 6.29
C ARG A 253 -19.72 -0.35 6.81
N GLY A 254 -19.80 -0.70 8.08
CA GLY A 254 -19.06 -1.80 8.68
C GLY A 254 -19.41 -3.16 8.06
N ARG A 255 -20.70 -3.46 7.86
CA ARG A 255 -21.12 -4.68 7.17
C ARG A 255 -20.59 -4.74 5.73
N LYS A 256 -20.67 -3.62 5.01
CA LYS A 256 -20.13 -3.53 3.64
C LYS A 256 -18.61 -3.67 3.62
N ALA A 257 -17.91 -3.07 4.57
CA ALA A 257 -16.46 -3.23 4.75
C ALA A 257 -16.07 -4.71 4.91
N ARG A 258 -16.79 -5.44 5.78
CA ARG A 258 -16.58 -6.89 5.97
C ARG A 258 -16.86 -7.70 4.70
N GLN A 259 -17.93 -7.35 3.98
CA GLN A 259 -18.24 -7.98 2.70
C GLN A 259 -17.09 -7.78 1.71
N VAL A 260 -16.62 -6.54 1.54
CA VAL A 260 -15.50 -6.21 0.65
C VAL A 260 -14.23 -6.97 1.03
N TRP A 261 -13.92 -7.06 2.34
CA TRP A 261 -12.82 -7.90 2.81
C TRP A 261 -12.95 -9.35 2.32
N ASN A 262 -14.12 -9.94 2.53
CA ASN A 262 -14.37 -11.33 2.13
C ASN A 262 -14.32 -11.55 0.63
N ASP A 263 -14.78 -10.57 -0.17
CA ASP A 263 -14.91 -10.71 -1.62
C ASP A 263 -13.62 -10.40 -2.38
N PHE A 264 -12.70 -9.59 -1.77
CA PHE A 264 -11.52 -9.09 -2.49
C PHE A 264 -10.18 -9.33 -1.77
N PHE A 265 -10.11 -9.25 -0.43
CA PHE A 265 -8.85 -9.05 0.26
C PHE A 265 -8.48 -10.12 1.31
N ARG A 266 -9.35 -11.05 1.62
CA ARG A 266 -9.03 -12.16 2.53
C ARG A 266 -7.89 -13.03 1.96
N ALA A 267 -7.11 -13.62 2.85
CA ALA A 267 -5.85 -14.29 2.50
C ALA A 267 -5.99 -15.38 1.41
N GLU A 268 -7.12 -16.09 1.36
CA GLU A 268 -7.35 -17.19 0.43
C GLU A 268 -7.50 -16.74 -1.02
N ILE A 269 -7.94 -15.50 -1.25
CA ILE A 269 -8.20 -14.95 -2.59
C ILE A 269 -7.32 -13.76 -2.95
N LEU A 270 -6.54 -13.25 -2.00
CA LEU A 270 -5.72 -12.06 -2.19
C LEU A 270 -4.77 -12.16 -3.37
N HIS A 271 -4.10 -13.30 -3.51
CA HIS A 271 -3.17 -13.51 -4.61
C HIS A 271 -3.87 -13.74 -5.95
N ASP A 272 -5.10 -14.22 -5.94
CA ASP A 272 -5.95 -14.24 -7.14
C ASP A 272 -6.32 -12.82 -7.58
N TYR A 273 -6.66 -11.94 -6.63
CA TYR A 273 -6.87 -10.52 -6.89
C TYR A 273 -5.60 -9.86 -7.46
N TYR A 274 -4.40 -10.18 -6.95
CA TYR A 274 -3.13 -9.68 -7.51
C TYR A 274 -2.92 -10.18 -8.94
N ALA A 275 -3.12 -11.48 -9.19
CA ALA A 275 -2.98 -12.08 -10.52
C ALA A 275 -3.91 -11.41 -11.54
N ASP A 276 -5.19 -11.23 -11.21
CA ASP A 276 -6.18 -10.63 -12.09
C ASP A 276 -5.90 -9.14 -12.34
N SER A 277 -5.46 -8.40 -11.29
CA SER A 277 -5.03 -7.01 -11.41
C SER A 277 -3.81 -6.87 -12.33
N LEU A 278 -2.83 -7.76 -12.20
CA LEU A 278 -1.63 -7.74 -13.05
C LEU A 278 -1.97 -8.07 -14.51
N ILE A 279 -2.76 -9.11 -14.76
CA ILE A 279 -3.21 -9.48 -16.11
C ILE A 279 -3.97 -8.33 -16.78
N SER A 280 -4.87 -7.70 -16.03
CA SER A 280 -5.62 -6.53 -16.50
C SER A 280 -4.71 -5.36 -16.85
N LEU A 281 -3.72 -5.07 -15.99
CA LEU A 281 -2.73 -4.03 -16.23
C LEU A 281 -1.87 -4.32 -17.45
N VAL A 282 -1.38 -5.56 -17.60
CA VAL A 282 -0.59 -5.97 -18.78
C VAL A 282 -1.38 -5.76 -20.07
N LYS A 283 -2.65 -6.18 -20.11
CA LYS A 283 -3.53 -5.97 -21.27
C LYS A 283 -3.75 -4.48 -21.56
N ALA A 284 -3.97 -3.65 -20.52
CA ALA A 284 -4.18 -2.21 -20.68
C ALA A 284 -2.91 -1.46 -21.10
N SER A 285 -1.73 -1.91 -20.66
CA SER A 285 -0.44 -1.25 -20.92
C SER A 285 0.26 -1.71 -22.22
N ALA A 286 -0.35 -2.64 -22.96
CA ALA A 286 0.24 -3.19 -24.18
C ALA A 286 0.44 -2.16 -25.31
N THR A 287 -0.31 -1.05 -25.28
CA THR A 287 -0.23 0.00 -26.30
C THR A 287 0.39 1.28 -25.73
N GLY A 288 1.37 1.83 -26.46
CA GLY A 288 1.92 3.18 -26.19
C GLY A 288 3.01 3.24 -25.12
N PHE A 289 3.52 2.10 -24.62
CA PHE A 289 4.68 2.11 -23.71
C PHE A 289 5.97 2.36 -24.49
N SER A 290 6.71 3.40 -24.09
CA SER A 290 8.03 3.73 -24.63
C SER A 290 9.07 3.69 -23.52
N VAL A 291 10.05 2.81 -23.62
CA VAL A 291 11.18 2.72 -22.69
C VAL A 291 11.93 4.05 -22.60
N GLU A 292 12.18 4.71 -23.73
CA GLU A 292 12.88 5.99 -23.76
C GLU A 292 12.09 7.08 -23.01
N ALA A 293 10.78 7.16 -23.23
CA ALA A 293 9.91 8.12 -22.55
C ALA A 293 9.91 7.87 -21.03
N GLU A 294 9.87 6.60 -20.59
CA GLU A 294 9.91 6.24 -19.19
C GLU A 294 11.25 6.56 -18.53
N LEU A 295 12.37 6.26 -19.17
CA LEU A 295 13.69 6.62 -18.67
C LEU A 295 13.86 8.14 -18.55
N LYS A 296 13.33 8.90 -19.53
CA LYS A 296 13.29 10.36 -19.46
C LYS A 296 12.41 10.84 -18.29
N ARG A 297 11.23 10.22 -18.08
CA ARG A 297 10.35 10.52 -16.97
C ARG A 297 11.05 10.27 -15.63
N TRP A 298 11.69 9.13 -15.45
CA TRP A 298 12.38 8.75 -14.21
C TRP A 298 13.47 9.75 -13.82
N ARG A 299 14.18 10.31 -14.83
CA ARG A 299 15.26 11.30 -14.63
C ARG A 299 14.80 12.75 -14.67
N SER A 300 13.50 13.00 -14.80
CA SER A 300 12.97 14.37 -14.87
C SER A 300 12.98 15.08 -13.52
N ASN A 301 13.14 16.41 -13.55
CA ASN A 301 12.98 17.24 -12.36
C ASN A 301 11.58 17.13 -11.76
N ALA A 302 10.54 17.05 -12.60
CA ALA A 302 9.16 16.89 -12.14
C ALA A 302 8.99 15.60 -11.32
N PHE A 303 9.53 14.47 -11.81
CA PHE A 303 9.51 13.21 -11.07
C PHE A 303 10.29 13.31 -9.75
N TYR A 304 11.48 13.92 -9.77
CA TYR A 304 12.28 14.17 -8.60
C TYR A 304 11.51 14.97 -7.53
N TRP A 305 10.91 16.09 -7.92
CA TRP A 305 10.20 16.97 -6.97
C TRP A 305 8.86 16.43 -6.51
N SER A 306 8.24 15.53 -7.24
CA SER A 306 7.01 14.85 -6.82
C SER A 306 7.23 13.80 -5.73
N ASN A 307 8.48 13.46 -5.37
CA ASN A 307 8.78 12.59 -4.26
C ASN A 307 8.40 13.25 -2.91
N ASN A 308 7.74 12.50 -2.01
CA ASN A 308 7.33 12.97 -0.68
C ASN A 308 8.50 13.13 0.30
N TRP A 309 9.66 13.56 -0.15
CA TRP A 309 10.81 13.81 0.68
C TRP A 309 10.70 15.13 1.43
N THR A 310 11.20 15.17 2.65
CA THR A 310 11.42 16.43 3.35
C THR A 310 12.41 17.30 2.57
N LEU A 311 12.35 18.61 2.76
CA LEU A 311 13.28 19.53 2.08
C LEU A 311 14.75 19.13 2.34
N GLY A 312 15.11 18.76 3.59
CA GLY A 312 16.45 18.31 3.94
C GLY A 312 16.88 17.03 3.17
N GLN A 313 16.00 16.05 3.07
CA GLN A 313 16.26 14.84 2.28
C GLN A 313 16.45 15.15 0.79
N ARG A 314 15.65 16.07 0.22
CA ARG A 314 15.79 16.51 -1.16
C ARG A 314 17.13 17.18 -1.43
N VAL A 315 17.57 18.05 -0.51
CA VAL A 315 18.89 18.73 -0.59
C VAL A 315 20.03 17.71 -0.49
N ALA A 316 19.99 16.82 0.50
CA ALA A 316 21.00 15.79 0.66
C ALA A 316 21.16 14.90 -0.57
N ASN A 317 20.04 14.43 -1.15
CA ASN A 317 20.09 13.61 -2.35
C ASN A 317 20.57 14.37 -3.59
N ARG A 318 20.26 15.67 -3.71
CA ARG A 318 20.83 16.51 -4.79
C ARG A 318 22.34 16.63 -4.69
N LEU A 319 22.86 16.80 -3.48
CA LEU A 319 24.30 16.84 -3.25
C LEU A 319 24.96 15.52 -3.65
N VAL A 320 24.41 14.38 -3.22
CA VAL A 320 24.90 13.04 -3.60
C VAL A 320 24.92 12.88 -5.12
N MET A 321 23.81 13.22 -5.81
CA MET A 321 23.75 13.16 -7.29
C MET A 321 24.77 14.07 -7.96
N TYR A 322 25.04 15.23 -7.41
CA TYR A 322 26.04 16.16 -7.93
C TYR A 322 27.45 15.57 -7.80
N TRP A 323 27.80 15.01 -6.63
CA TRP A 323 29.09 14.34 -6.41
C TRP A 323 29.31 13.14 -7.33
N GLN A 324 28.27 12.33 -7.57
CA GLN A 324 28.33 11.17 -8.47
C GLN A 324 28.51 11.55 -9.96
N LYS A 325 28.21 12.77 -10.34
CA LYS A 325 28.46 13.27 -11.72
C LYS A 325 29.88 13.82 -11.89
N LEU A 326 30.58 14.06 -10.79
CA LEU A 326 31.95 14.59 -10.81
C LEU A 326 32.99 13.49 -10.57
N SER A 327 32.58 12.30 -10.12
CA SER A 327 33.36 11.07 -10.01
C SER A 327 33.14 10.16 -11.23
#